data_5a74704ef8b04d2bd133444f523445e1
#
_entry.id   5a74704ef8b04d2bd133444f523445e1
#
_cell.length_a   1.000
_cell.length_b   1.000
_cell.length_c   1.000
_cell.angle_alpha   90.00
_cell.angle_beta   90.00
_cell.angle_gamma   90.00
#
_symmetry.space_group_name_H-M   'P 1'
#
loop_
_entity.id
_entity.type
_entity.pdbx_description
1 polymer ?
#
loop_
_entity_poly.entity_id
_entity_poly.type
_entity_poly.pdbx_seq_one_letter_code
_entity_poly.pdbx_strand_id
1 'polypeptide(L)'
;AVWQKMFNFALSIQHIKKVKNIMETIAKGKYVALAYKIFVVGAEQNVPVFEFTSEHPDAFVFGNDLSMIEGFMKNIEGLKEGDKFDFTLAPAEAFGEKNQDMIIPIEKDIFKNGDDEFDTERVALGNYVPMMTANGQRVEGLVIEITDTHVTLDFNHQLAGESVRYQGEVLVVRDATDAELHPHQGCGSCSGNCGDGGCSGCSGCN
;
A
#
# COMPACT_ATOMS: atom_id res chain seq x y z
N ALA A 1 22.05 -30.53 -44.57
CA ALA A 1 20.88 -29.63 -44.78
C ALA A 1 19.92 -29.59 -43.57
N VAL A 2 19.73 -30.68 -42.83
CA VAL A 2 18.81 -30.74 -41.64
C VAL A 2 19.41 -30.00 -40.45
N TRP A 3 20.70 -30.11 -40.21
CA TRP A 3 21.41 -29.41 -39.10
C TRP A 3 21.38 -27.89 -39.23
N GLN A 4 21.50 -27.38 -40.47
CA GLN A 4 21.45 -25.95 -40.74
C GLN A 4 20.07 -25.36 -40.45
N LYS A 5 18.99 -26.11 -40.72
CA LYS A 5 17.62 -25.70 -40.40
C LYS A 5 17.34 -25.67 -38.88
N MET A 6 17.87 -26.67 -38.15
CA MET A 6 17.73 -26.71 -36.68
C MET A 6 18.51 -25.55 -35.99
N PHE A 7 19.70 -25.22 -36.51
CA PHE A 7 20.51 -24.13 -35.99
C PHE A 7 19.86 -22.75 -36.23
N ASN A 8 19.28 -22.55 -37.42
CA ASN A 8 18.53 -21.34 -37.73
C ASN A 8 17.23 -21.21 -36.94
N PHE A 9 16.58 -22.35 -36.65
CA PHE A 9 15.37 -22.37 -35.82
C PHE A 9 15.69 -22.03 -34.36
N ALA A 10 16.79 -22.56 -33.81
CA ALA A 10 17.25 -22.21 -32.45
C ALA A 10 17.66 -20.74 -32.32
N LEU A 11 18.32 -20.17 -33.34
CA LEU A 11 18.66 -18.75 -33.41
C LEU A 11 17.42 -17.88 -33.53
N SER A 12 16.39 -18.32 -34.26
CA SER A 12 15.13 -17.58 -34.37
C SER A 12 14.36 -17.58 -33.06
N ILE A 13 14.36 -18.69 -32.29
CA ILE A 13 13.73 -18.77 -30.97
C ILE A 13 14.47 -17.86 -29.96
N GLN A 14 15.81 -17.83 -30.02
CA GLN A 14 16.59 -16.90 -29.19
C GLN A 14 16.36 -15.43 -29.59
N HIS A 15 16.18 -15.18 -30.88
CA HIS A 15 15.85 -13.82 -31.39
C HIS A 15 14.43 -13.43 -31.02
N ILE A 16 13.46 -14.35 -31.06
CA ILE A 16 12.08 -14.12 -30.63
C ILE A 16 12.01 -13.88 -29.11
N LYS A 17 12.81 -14.60 -28.30
CA LYS A 17 12.93 -14.32 -26.86
C LYS A 17 13.59 -12.98 -26.59
N LYS A 18 14.54 -12.54 -27.43
CA LYS A 18 15.22 -11.25 -27.31
C LYS A 18 14.36 -10.09 -27.82
N VAL A 19 13.47 -10.33 -28.78
CA VAL A 19 12.52 -9.31 -29.29
C VAL A 19 11.29 -9.17 -28.38
N LYS A 20 10.97 -10.20 -27.57
CA LYS A 20 9.91 -10.10 -26.56
C LYS A 20 10.33 -9.32 -25.29
N ASN A 21 11.60 -8.93 -25.23
CA ASN A 21 12.09 -7.95 -24.27
C ASN A 21 11.98 -6.53 -24.87
N ILE A 22 10.80 -6.17 -25.38
CA ILE A 22 10.39 -4.78 -25.48
C ILE A 22 10.33 -4.36 -24.01
N MET A 23 11.27 -3.52 -23.60
CA MET A 23 11.36 -2.98 -22.25
C MET A 23 10.02 -2.35 -21.94
N GLU A 24 9.14 -3.12 -21.27
CA GLU A 24 7.85 -2.62 -20.84
C GLU A 24 8.09 -1.54 -19.83
N THR A 25 7.45 -0.39 -20.02
CA THR A 25 7.52 0.74 -19.10
C THR A 25 6.29 0.74 -18.20
N ILE A 26 6.45 1.26 -16.99
CA ILE A 26 5.33 1.48 -16.09
C ILE A 26 4.36 2.46 -16.77
N ALA A 27 3.16 1.99 -17.02
CA ALA A 27 2.07 2.76 -17.63
C ALA A 27 0.72 2.23 -17.12
N LYS A 28 -0.34 2.99 -17.33
CA LYS A 28 -1.69 2.63 -16.91
C LYS A 28 -2.09 1.24 -17.42
N GLY A 29 -2.61 0.41 -16.51
CA GLY A 29 -3.03 -0.97 -16.81
C GLY A 29 -1.90 -2.00 -16.77
N LYS A 30 -0.67 -1.61 -16.44
CA LYS A 30 0.44 -2.54 -16.21
C LYS A 30 0.46 -3.03 -14.77
N TYR A 31 0.75 -4.32 -14.61
CA TYR A 31 1.11 -4.88 -13.32
C TYR A 31 2.57 -4.51 -13.02
N VAL A 32 2.79 -3.96 -11.84
CA VAL A 32 4.09 -3.47 -11.38
C VAL A 32 4.40 -4.11 -10.04
N ALA A 33 5.63 -4.59 -9.86
CA ALA A 33 6.14 -5.03 -8.57
C ALA A 33 7.42 -4.26 -8.25
N LEU A 34 7.46 -3.65 -7.08
CA LEU A 34 8.53 -2.77 -6.62
C LEU A 34 9.13 -3.28 -5.30
N ALA A 35 10.44 -3.13 -5.15
CA ALA A 35 11.12 -3.22 -3.87
C ALA A 35 11.65 -1.84 -3.50
N TYR A 36 11.20 -1.31 -2.36
CA TYR A 36 11.60 0.04 -1.96
C TYR A 36 11.54 0.25 -0.44
N LYS A 37 12.19 1.30 -0.01
CA LYS A 37 12.21 1.77 1.38
C LYS A 37 11.70 3.19 1.44
N ILE A 38 11.01 3.50 2.53
CA ILE A 38 10.50 4.84 2.82
C ILE A 38 11.25 5.37 4.04
N PHE A 39 11.81 6.56 3.88
CA PHE A 39 12.52 7.28 4.93
C PHE A 39 11.83 8.62 5.20
N VAL A 40 11.80 9.03 6.46
CA VAL A 40 11.40 10.39 6.84
C VAL A 40 12.62 11.29 6.71
N VAL A 41 12.47 12.40 5.99
CA VAL A 41 13.56 13.37 5.79
C VAL A 41 13.75 14.18 7.07
N GLY A 42 14.98 14.20 7.59
CA GLY A 42 15.30 14.91 8.82
C GLY A 42 15.23 14.08 10.10
N ALA A 43 14.84 12.80 10.01
CA ALA A 43 14.97 11.88 11.13
C ALA A 43 16.47 11.67 11.48
N GLU A 44 16.79 11.69 12.77
CA GLU A 44 18.18 11.55 13.26
C GLU A 44 18.84 10.22 12.86
N GLN A 45 18.04 9.19 12.63
CA GLN A 45 18.48 7.89 12.16
C GLN A 45 17.93 7.64 10.76
N ASN A 46 18.81 7.32 9.83
CA ASN A 46 18.44 6.94 8.46
C ASN A 46 17.88 5.50 8.43
N VAL A 47 16.85 5.26 9.27
CA VAL A 47 16.15 3.99 9.36
C VAL A 47 14.88 4.06 8.52
N PRO A 48 14.62 3.08 7.66
CA PRO A 48 13.39 3.07 6.89
C PRO A 48 12.17 2.86 7.83
N VAL A 49 11.13 3.66 7.62
CA VAL A 49 9.85 3.52 8.32
C VAL A 49 9.05 2.34 7.75
N PHE A 50 9.17 2.15 6.43
CA PHE A 50 8.60 1.01 5.71
C PHE A 50 9.62 0.45 4.75
N GLU A 51 9.59 -0.87 4.57
CA GLU A 51 10.46 -1.60 3.66
C GLU A 51 9.70 -2.71 2.94
N PHE A 52 9.73 -2.66 1.60
CA PHE A 52 9.27 -3.72 0.72
C PHE A 52 10.49 -4.35 0.06
N THR A 53 10.68 -5.64 0.27
CA THR A 53 11.84 -6.38 -0.22
C THR A 53 11.53 -7.13 -1.51
N SER A 54 12.56 -7.63 -2.19
CA SER A 54 12.37 -8.49 -3.37
C SER A 54 11.65 -9.80 -3.06
N GLU A 55 11.64 -10.26 -1.80
CA GLU A 55 10.88 -11.44 -1.35
C GLU A 55 9.41 -11.11 -1.10
N HIS A 56 9.14 -9.90 -0.64
CA HIS A 56 7.81 -9.36 -0.37
C HIS A 56 7.66 -8.00 -1.04
N PRO A 57 7.54 -7.96 -2.37
CA PRO A 57 7.42 -6.72 -3.11
C PRO A 57 6.04 -6.09 -2.94
N ASP A 58 5.99 -4.77 -3.08
CA ASP A 58 4.73 -4.07 -3.27
C ASP A 58 4.26 -4.26 -4.71
N ALA A 59 3.11 -4.89 -4.90
CA ALA A 59 2.61 -5.30 -6.21
C ALA A 59 1.19 -4.79 -6.44
N PHE A 60 1.01 -4.05 -7.53
CA PHE A 60 -0.25 -3.40 -7.87
C PHE A 60 -0.44 -3.22 -9.38
N VAL A 61 -1.65 -2.84 -9.81
CA VAL A 61 -1.93 -2.45 -11.19
C VAL A 61 -1.89 -0.94 -11.29
N PHE A 62 -0.91 -0.43 -12.02
CA PHE A 62 -0.68 1.01 -12.16
C PHE A 62 -1.90 1.75 -12.74
N GLY A 63 -2.35 2.77 -12.02
CA GLY A 63 -3.49 3.61 -12.40
C GLY A 63 -4.87 3.00 -12.16
N ASN A 64 -4.96 1.83 -11.53
CA ASN A 64 -6.23 1.19 -11.12
C ASN A 64 -6.42 1.26 -9.60
N ASP A 65 -5.34 1.39 -8.85
CA ASP A 65 -5.36 1.49 -7.40
C ASP A 65 -5.48 2.96 -6.98
N LEU A 66 -6.65 3.31 -6.44
CA LEU A 66 -6.95 4.67 -5.96
C LEU A 66 -6.29 4.98 -4.60
N SER A 67 -5.73 3.98 -3.92
CA SER A 67 -5.07 4.14 -2.63
C SER A 67 -3.62 4.63 -2.77
N MET A 68 -3.06 4.60 -3.97
CA MET A 68 -1.67 4.99 -4.22
C MET A 68 -1.51 6.51 -4.26
N ILE A 69 -0.41 6.98 -3.68
CA ILE A 69 -0.05 8.39 -3.61
C ILE A 69 0.26 8.92 -5.02
N GLU A 70 -0.43 9.98 -5.46
CA GLU A 70 -0.23 10.55 -6.80
C GLU A 70 1.22 11.00 -7.06
N GLY A 71 1.88 11.59 -6.05
CA GLY A 71 3.28 12.01 -6.16
C GLY A 71 4.21 10.83 -6.41
N PHE A 72 3.97 9.68 -5.74
CA PHE A 72 4.72 8.45 -5.98
C PHE A 72 4.50 7.93 -7.40
N MET A 73 3.24 7.83 -7.83
CA MET A 73 2.87 7.33 -9.15
C MET A 73 3.52 8.14 -10.29
N LYS A 74 3.54 9.47 -10.18
CA LYS A 74 4.17 10.37 -11.17
C LYS A 74 5.67 10.14 -11.31
N ASN A 75 6.35 9.83 -10.21
CA ASN A 75 7.80 9.63 -10.21
C ASN A 75 8.23 8.25 -10.73
N ILE A 76 7.39 7.24 -10.65
CA ILE A 76 7.70 5.88 -11.15
C ILE A 76 7.17 5.65 -12.57
N GLU A 77 6.28 6.49 -13.08
CA GLU A 77 5.74 6.37 -14.44
C GLU A 77 6.86 6.41 -15.49
N GLY A 78 6.81 5.50 -16.45
CA GLY A 78 7.82 5.40 -17.51
C GLY A 78 9.09 4.64 -17.14
N LEU A 79 9.31 4.27 -15.88
CA LEU A 79 10.42 3.41 -15.47
C LEU A 79 10.24 2.00 -16.03
N LYS A 80 11.34 1.25 -16.10
CA LYS A 80 11.43 -0.11 -16.64
C LYS A 80 11.86 -1.09 -15.58
N GLU A 81 11.65 -2.36 -15.85
CA GLU A 81 12.21 -3.44 -15.04
C GLU A 81 13.73 -3.30 -14.89
N GLY A 82 14.22 -3.32 -13.65
CA GLY A 82 15.62 -3.10 -13.28
C GLY A 82 16.02 -1.65 -13.07
N ASP A 83 15.15 -0.68 -13.35
CA ASP A 83 15.44 0.73 -13.07
C ASP A 83 15.38 1.00 -11.56
N LYS A 84 16.30 1.84 -11.08
CA LYS A 84 16.31 2.31 -9.70
C LYS A 84 15.73 3.71 -9.62
N PHE A 85 15.05 3.97 -8.53
CA PHE A 85 14.50 5.29 -8.27
C PHE A 85 14.89 5.79 -6.87
N ASP A 86 15.06 7.08 -6.75
CA ASP A 86 15.37 7.77 -5.49
C ASP A 86 14.82 9.20 -5.62
N PHE A 87 13.73 9.46 -4.92
CA PHE A 87 13.10 10.77 -4.93
C PHE A 87 12.47 11.09 -3.57
N THR A 88 12.25 12.38 -3.34
CA THR A 88 11.62 12.88 -2.12
C THR A 88 10.31 13.56 -2.48
N LEU A 89 9.26 13.26 -1.73
CA LEU A 89 7.97 13.91 -1.82
C LEU A 89 7.78 14.86 -0.64
N ALA A 90 7.25 16.04 -0.94
CA ALA A 90 6.78 16.96 0.09
C ALA A 90 5.49 16.41 0.75
N PRO A 91 5.13 16.85 1.96
CA PRO A 91 3.95 16.37 2.65
C PRO A 91 2.68 16.44 1.80
N ALA A 92 2.45 17.54 1.10
CA ALA A 92 1.27 17.73 0.25
C ALA A 92 1.18 16.74 -0.93
N GLU A 93 2.32 16.21 -1.41
CA GLU A 93 2.39 15.24 -2.51
C GLU A 93 2.46 13.78 -2.01
N ALA A 94 2.63 13.60 -0.69
CA ALA A 94 2.76 12.30 -0.04
C ALA A 94 1.51 12.00 0.83
N PHE A 95 1.63 12.10 2.13
CA PHE A 95 0.57 11.73 3.09
C PHE A 95 -0.29 12.92 3.54
N GLY A 96 -0.12 14.07 2.93
CA GLY A 96 -0.82 15.31 3.28
C GLY A 96 -0.16 16.08 4.42
N GLU A 97 -0.61 17.31 4.58
CA GLU A 97 -0.23 18.16 5.71
C GLU A 97 -0.93 17.68 6.99
N LYS A 98 -0.31 17.96 8.14
CA LYS A 98 -0.92 17.67 9.44
C LYS A 98 -2.14 18.55 9.66
N ASN A 99 -3.32 17.94 9.80
CA ASN A 99 -4.57 18.65 10.03
C ASN A 99 -4.83 18.79 11.53
N GLN A 100 -4.93 20.03 12.00
CA GLN A 100 -5.24 20.33 13.39
C GLN A 100 -6.65 19.88 13.80
N ASP A 101 -7.59 19.82 12.87
CA ASP A 101 -8.96 19.34 13.12
C ASP A 101 -9.02 17.83 13.43
N MET A 102 -7.97 17.12 13.10
CA MET A 102 -7.81 15.67 13.41
C MET A 102 -7.15 15.44 14.77
N ILE A 103 -6.81 16.50 15.50
CA ILE A 103 -6.30 16.45 16.87
C ILE A 103 -7.46 16.76 17.81
N ILE A 104 -7.98 15.72 18.46
CA ILE A 104 -9.25 15.81 19.19
C ILE A 104 -9.03 15.49 20.66
N PRO A 105 -9.38 16.40 21.58
CA PRO A 105 -9.45 16.10 23.01
C PRO A 105 -10.71 15.29 23.30
N ILE A 106 -10.54 14.13 23.91
CA ILE A 106 -11.62 13.18 24.27
C ILE A 106 -11.68 13.08 25.79
N GLU A 107 -12.88 13.04 26.35
CA GLU A 107 -13.07 12.92 27.79
C GLU A 107 -12.42 11.64 28.34
N LYS A 108 -11.68 11.78 29.43
CA LYS A 108 -10.94 10.68 30.06
C LYS A 108 -11.82 9.52 30.52
N ASP A 109 -13.09 9.82 30.83
CA ASP A 109 -14.08 8.83 31.27
C ASP A 109 -14.38 7.75 30.21
N ILE A 110 -14.16 8.04 28.92
CA ILE A 110 -14.33 7.07 27.83
C ILE A 110 -13.26 5.98 27.85
N PHE A 111 -12.12 6.23 28.49
CA PHE A 111 -10.98 5.33 28.57
C PHE A 111 -10.91 4.57 29.89
N LYS A 112 -12.02 4.42 30.58
CA LYS A 112 -12.11 3.60 31.78
C LYS A 112 -12.22 2.12 31.42
N ASN A 113 -11.58 1.29 32.23
CA ASN A 113 -11.70 -0.17 32.18
C ASN A 113 -13.00 -0.63 32.87
N GLY A 114 -13.21 -1.96 32.94
CA GLY A 114 -14.40 -2.55 33.58
C GLY A 114 -14.51 -2.30 35.09
N ASP A 115 -13.44 -1.84 35.74
CA ASP A 115 -13.38 -1.50 37.17
C ASP A 115 -13.58 -0.01 37.44
N ASP A 116 -14.00 0.75 36.41
CA ASP A 116 -14.22 2.21 36.44
C ASP A 116 -12.93 3.02 36.69
N GLU A 117 -11.76 2.39 36.50
CA GLU A 117 -10.45 3.01 36.58
C GLU A 117 -9.93 3.37 35.19
N PHE A 118 -9.14 4.46 35.11
CA PHE A 118 -8.49 4.87 33.85
C PHE A 118 -7.47 3.83 33.39
N ASP A 119 -7.59 3.39 32.15
CA ASP A 119 -6.73 2.36 31.54
C ASP A 119 -5.36 2.94 31.17
N THR A 120 -4.46 3.00 32.13
CA THR A 120 -3.10 3.53 31.96
C THR A 120 -2.19 2.65 31.09
N GLU A 121 -2.54 1.38 30.86
CA GLU A 121 -1.75 0.48 30.04
C GLU A 121 -2.03 0.72 28.55
N ARG A 122 -3.29 0.91 28.20
CA ARG A 122 -3.70 1.19 26.82
C ARG A 122 -3.50 2.65 26.44
N VAL A 123 -3.79 3.58 27.38
CA VAL A 123 -3.78 5.01 27.14
C VAL A 123 -2.54 5.62 27.77
N ALA A 124 -1.41 5.47 27.10
CA ALA A 124 -0.14 6.09 27.47
C ALA A 124 0.34 6.99 26.33
N LEU A 125 1.12 8.03 26.67
CA LEU A 125 1.71 8.93 25.68
C LEU A 125 2.51 8.14 24.64
N GLY A 126 2.23 8.40 23.36
CA GLY A 126 2.86 7.71 22.23
C GLY A 126 2.22 6.37 21.85
N ASN A 127 1.20 5.91 22.56
CA ASN A 127 0.46 4.69 22.19
C ASN A 127 -0.64 5.02 21.19
N TYR A 128 -0.93 4.04 20.31
CA TYR A 128 -2.11 4.07 19.44
C TYR A 128 -3.30 3.44 20.16
N VAL A 129 -4.41 4.16 20.21
CA VAL A 129 -5.65 3.70 20.83
C VAL A 129 -6.70 3.49 19.74
N PRO A 130 -7.24 2.26 19.61
CA PRO A 130 -8.31 2.00 18.66
C PRO A 130 -9.60 2.64 19.16
N MET A 131 -10.21 3.45 18.30
CA MET A 131 -11.46 4.14 18.55
C MET A 131 -12.50 3.75 17.50
N MET A 132 -13.77 4.01 17.80
CA MET A 132 -14.86 3.81 16.87
C MET A 132 -15.54 5.16 16.59
N THR A 133 -15.64 5.52 15.32
CA THR A 133 -16.36 6.72 14.91
C THR A 133 -17.87 6.54 15.08
N ALA A 134 -18.63 7.62 15.06
CA ALA A 134 -20.10 7.58 15.09
C ALA A 134 -20.71 6.74 13.96
N ASN A 135 -20.01 6.57 12.85
CA ASN A 135 -20.42 5.75 11.70
C ASN A 135 -20.01 4.27 11.83
N GLY A 136 -19.44 3.86 12.97
CA GLY A 136 -19.00 2.48 13.22
C GLY A 136 -17.67 2.11 12.56
N GLN A 137 -16.93 3.05 12.01
CA GLN A 137 -15.60 2.80 11.46
C GLN A 137 -14.56 2.76 12.59
N ARG A 138 -13.65 1.83 12.51
CA ARG A 138 -12.49 1.77 13.40
C ARG A 138 -11.42 2.73 12.90
N VAL A 139 -10.92 3.55 13.81
CA VAL A 139 -9.80 4.47 13.58
C VAL A 139 -8.81 4.32 14.74
N GLU A 140 -7.55 4.59 14.51
CA GLU A 140 -6.52 4.58 15.53
C GLU A 140 -6.05 5.99 15.79
N GLY A 141 -6.06 6.42 17.04
CA GLY A 141 -5.56 7.72 17.46
C GLY A 141 -4.27 7.59 18.27
N LEU A 142 -3.27 8.38 17.93
CA LEU A 142 -2.03 8.50 18.69
C LEU A 142 -2.26 9.39 19.92
N VAL A 143 -1.95 8.90 21.12
CA VAL A 143 -2.03 9.69 22.36
C VAL A 143 -0.89 10.69 22.38
N ILE A 144 -1.21 11.98 22.25
CA ILE A 144 -0.22 13.08 22.26
C ILE A 144 -0.20 13.85 23.56
N GLU A 145 -1.30 13.83 24.33
CA GLU A 145 -1.40 14.53 25.62
C GLU A 145 -2.41 13.83 26.53
N ILE A 146 -2.12 13.80 27.83
CA ILE A 146 -3.04 13.31 28.85
C ILE A 146 -3.14 14.38 29.94
N THR A 147 -4.33 14.94 30.13
CA THR A 147 -4.66 15.90 31.19
C THR A 147 -5.47 15.22 32.30
N ASP A 148 -5.88 15.97 33.31
CA ASP A 148 -6.74 15.44 34.38
C ASP A 148 -8.13 15.04 33.87
N THR A 149 -8.66 15.72 32.84
CA THR A 149 -10.02 15.58 32.34
C THR A 149 -10.11 15.00 30.92
N HIS A 150 -9.08 15.16 30.12
CA HIS A 150 -9.09 14.77 28.70
C HIS A 150 -7.82 14.03 28.29
N VAL A 151 -7.95 13.22 27.26
CA VAL A 151 -6.86 12.60 26.49
C VAL A 151 -6.92 13.18 25.08
N THR A 152 -5.87 13.82 24.61
CA THR A 152 -5.79 14.37 23.26
C THR A 152 -5.23 13.30 22.32
N LEU A 153 -6.02 12.94 21.32
CA LEU A 153 -5.66 11.97 20.29
C LEU A 153 -5.41 12.66 18.95
N ASP A 154 -4.36 12.27 18.29
CA ASP A 154 -4.04 12.66 16.92
C ASP A 154 -4.45 11.53 15.96
N PHE A 155 -5.42 11.80 15.10
CA PHE A 155 -5.94 10.86 14.08
C PHE A 155 -5.33 11.10 12.70
N ASN A 156 -4.34 11.97 12.58
CA ASN A 156 -3.61 12.14 11.34
C ASN A 156 -2.84 10.87 10.97
N HIS A 157 -2.57 10.70 9.69
CA HIS A 157 -1.63 9.66 9.25
C HIS A 157 -0.26 9.87 9.93
N GLN A 158 0.39 8.78 10.35
CA GLN A 158 1.67 8.87 11.08
C GLN A 158 2.80 9.62 10.34
N LEU A 159 2.71 9.72 9.02
CA LEU A 159 3.65 10.47 8.16
C LEU A 159 3.05 11.80 7.65
N ALA A 160 1.89 12.23 8.14
CA ALA A 160 1.32 13.53 7.77
C ALA A 160 2.23 14.66 8.25
N GLY A 161 2.46 15.65 7.39
CA GLY A 161 3.36 16.77 7.67
C GLY A 161 4.84 16.47 7.45
N GLU A 162 5.20 15.20 7.18
CA GLU A 162 6.58 14.80 6.98
C GLU A 162 6.93 14.67 5.49
N SER A 163 8.12 15.15 5.11
CA SER A 163 8.68 14.86 3.80
C SER A 163 9.23 13.44 3.79
N VAL A 164 8.91 12.66 2.78
CA VAL A 164 9.30 11.26 2.68
C VAL A 164 10.16 11.00 1.45
N ARG A 165 11.23 10.23 1.64
CA ARG A 165 12.12 9.80 0.57
C ARG A 165 11.85 8.34 0.25
N TYR A 166 11.62 8.08 -1.01
CA TYR A 166 11.47 6.74 -1.59
C TYR A 166 12.76 6.34 -2.29
N GLN A 167 13.29 5.19 -1.94
CA GLN A 167 14.47 4.62 -2.59
C GLN A 167 14.23 3.15 -2.89
N GLY A 168 14.34 2.76 -4.15
CA GLY A 168 14.04 1.38 -4.53
C GLY A 168 14.38 1.05 -5.97
N GLU A 169 13.85 -0.11 -6.40
CA GLU A 169 14.02 -0.61 -7.75
C GLU A 169 12.73 -1.27 -8.26
N VAL A 170 12.57 -1.25 -9.58
CA VAL A 170 11.47 -1.88 -10.28
C VAL A 170 11.83 -3.34 -10.54
N LEU A 171 11.08 -4.27 -9.94
CA LEU A 171 11.35 -5.71 -10.08
C LEU A 171 10.65 -6.31 -11.30
N VAL A 172 9.40 -5.95 -11.56
CA VAL A 172 8.59 -6.51 -12.64
C VAL A 172 7.72 -5.42 -13.25
N VAL A 173 7.66 -5.38 -14.57
CA VAL A 173 6.66 -4.63 -15.33
C VAL A 173 6.11 -5.55 -16.42
N ARG A 174 4.79 -5.78 -16.40
CA ARG A 174 4.11 -6.63 -17.39
C ARG A 174 2.67 -6.18 -17.60
N ASP A 175 2.01 -6.71 -18.61
CA ASP A 175 0.58 -6.54 -18.73
C ASP A 175 -0.14 -7.17 -17.54
N ALA A 176 -1.13 -6.45 -17.00
CA ALA A 176 -2.00 -7.01 -15.97
C ALA A 176 -2.94 -8.04 -16.58
N THR A 177 -3.23 -9.09 -15.85
CA THR A 177 -4.25 -10.08 -16.23
C THR A 177 -5.65 -9.55 -15.94
N ASP A 178 -6.68 -10.11 -16.59
CA ASP A 178 -8.08 -9.72 -16.34
C ASP A 178 -8.49 -9.88 -14.87
N ALA A 179 -7.95 -10.86 -14.18
CA ALA A 179 -8.19 -11.10 -12.76
C ALA A 179 -7.54 -10.02 -11.86
N GLU A 180 -6.41 -9.44 -12.28
CA GLU A 180 -5.73 -8.35 -11.57
C GLU A 180 -6.37 -6.99 -11.87
N LEU A 181 -6.90 -6.81 -13.08
CA LEU A 181 -7.64 -5.61 -13.47
C LEU A 181 -9.01 -5.53 -12.77
N HIS A 182 -9.62 -6.69 -12.54
CA HIS A 182 -10.93 -6.82 -11.90
C HIS A 182 -10.83 -7.78 -10.72
N PRO A 183 -10.18 -7.37 -9.61
CA PRO A 183 -10.15 -8.21 -8.42
C PRO A 183 -11.60 -8.46 -8.02
N HIS A 184 -12.03 -9.73 -8.11
CA HIS A 184 -13.36 -10.12 -7.68
C HIS A 184 -13.53 -9.68 -6.23
N GLN A 185 -14.43 -8.75 -5.99
CA GLN A 185 -14.94 -8.50 -4.65
C GLN A 185 -15.53 -9.82 -4.20
N GLY A 186 -14.76 -10.56 -3.39
CA GLY A 186 -15.20 -11.82 -2.86
C GLY A 186 -16.56 -11.61 -2.20
N CYS A 187 -17.55 -12.37 -2.62
CA CYS A 187 -18.85 -12.46 -1.97
C CYS A 187 -18.61 -12.89 -0.53
N GLY A 188 -18.43 -11.94 0.38
CA GLY A 188 -18.22 -12.19 1.82
C GLY A 188 -19.46 -12.79 2.53
N SER A 189 -20.38 -13.42 1.80
CA SER A 189 -21.61 -13.99 2.34
C SER A 189 -21.91 -15.41 1.86
N CYS A 190 -20.92 -16.17 1.36
CA CYS A 190 -21.08 -17.60 1.15
C CYS A 190 -20.47 -18.37 2.33
N SER A 191 -21.14 -18.39 3.48
CA SER A 191 -20.92 -19.39 4.51
C SER A 191 -21.62 -20.70 4.12
N GLY A 192 -21.07 -21.39 3.11
CA GLY A 192 -21.60 -22.65 2.62
C GLY A 192 -20.55 -23.35 1.78
N ASN A 193 -20.10 -24.49 2.30
CA ASN A 193 -19.24 -25.51 1.69
C ASN A 193 -19.42 -25.62 0.16
N CYS A 194 -18.59 -24.95 -0.64
CA CYS A 194 -18.51 -25.16 -2.07
C CYS A 194 -17.68 -26.43 -2.33
N GLY A 195 -18.34 -27.59 -2.24
CA GLY A 195 -17.85 -28.84 -2.81
C GLY A 195 -18.00 -28.81 -4.33
N ASP A 196 -17.04 -29.44 -5.03
CA ASP A 196 -16.88 -29.61 -6.48
C ASP A 196 -18.17 -29.60 -7.32
N GLY A 197 -18.66 -28.43 -7.71
CA GLY A 197 -19.83 -28.29 -8.57
C GLY A 197 -20.19 -26.83 -8.73
N GLY A 198 -19.92 -26.29 -9.91
CA GLY A 198 -20.07 -24.88 -10.27
C GLY A 198 -21.25 -24.16 -9.66
N CYS A 199 -21.01 -22.95 -9.19
CA CYS A 199 -22.01 -21.99 -8.72
C CYS A 199 -22.94 -21.53 -9.86
N SER A 200 -23.92 -22.36 -10.20
CA SER A 200 -25.06 -22.00 -11.06
C SER A 200 -26.19 -21.52 -10.16
N GLY A 201 -26.18 -20.25 -9.73
CA GLY A 201 -27.29 -19.77 -8.92
C GLY A 201 -27.11 -18.45 -8.20
N CYS A 202 -26.15 -17.61 -8.54
CA CYS A 202 -26.10 -16.22 -8.02
C CYS A 202 -26.82 -15.27 -9.02
N SER A 203 -28.14 -15.35 -9.10
CA SER A 203 -28.99 -14.31 -9.68
C SER A 203 -29.24 -13.28 -8.59
N GLY A 204 -28.48 -12.20 -8.56
CA GLY A 204 -28.78 -11.09 -7.66
C GLY A 204 -27.57 -10.32 -7.13
N CYS A 205 -26.77 -9.75 -8.02
CA CYS A 205 -25.96 -8.58 -7.74
C CYS A 205 -26.35 -7.52 -8.77
N ASN A 206 -27.27 -6.66 -8.35
CA ASN A 206 -27.61 -5.42 -9.05
C ASN A 206 -27.13 -4.27 -8.17
#